data_1d15a1cc8a0be7ada4b53f83be91c56b
#
_entry.id   1d15a1cc8a0be7ada4b53f83be91c56b
#
_cell.length_a   1.000
_cell.length_b   1.000
_cell.length_c   1.000
_cell.angle_alpha   90.00
_cell.angle_beta   90.00
_cell.angle_gamma   90.00
#
_symmetry.space_group_name_H-M   'P 1'
#
loop_
_entity.id
_entity.type
_entity.pdbx_description
1 polymer ?
#
loop_
_entity_poly.entity_id
_entity_poly.type
_entity_poly.pdbx_seq_one_letter_code
_entity_poly.pdbx_strand_id
1 'polypeptide(L)'
;DEAGLTAAGRMLGYLEGLTKEDLVLCLISGGGSALLTLPADNIPFKDKQMVNEMLVKCGAPISEINTVRKHLSAVKGGRLGQSCMPARLHTLIISDVPGDDPSLVASGPTIPNTSKVSDALAILKNYDLSIPSSVLEHLKGKVEEKEGLSFFGTHSIIGSSKTSLEAAKSHARNHGIEVTVLGDAIEGESRVVGQNVAQLVLRENKQKHV
;
A
#
# COMPACT_ATOMS: atom_id res chain seq x y z
N ASP A 1 -5.06 7.96 12.85
CA ASP A 1 -5.84 8.49 13.95
C ASP A 1 -6.09 7.41 15.02
N GLU A 2 -6.64 7.75 16.18
CA GLU A 2 -6.93 6.82 17.28
C GLU A 2 -7.98 5.77 16.90
N ALA A 3 -8.93 6.11 16.04
CA ALA A 3 -9.91 5.16 15.55
C ALA A 3 -9.24 4.05 14.71
N GLY A 4 -8.25 4.41 13.89
CA GLY A 4 -7.45 3.45 13.12
C GLY A 4 -6.64 2.52 14.02
N LEU A 5 -6.05 3.03 15.11
CA LEU A 5 -5.35 2.22 16.11
C LEU A 5 -6.29 1.22 16.77
N THR A 6 -7.45 1.70 17.24
CA THR A 6 -8.46 0.86 17.89
C THR A 6 -8.96 -0.22 16.93
N ALA A 7 -9.26 0.14 15.67
CA ALA A 7 -9.72 -0.81 14.66
C ALA A 7 -8.67 -1.88 14.34
N ALA A 8 -7.39 -1.49 14.19
CA ALA A 8 -6.31 -2.42 13.94
C ALA A 8 -6.08 -3.38 15.12
N GLY A 9 -6.14 -2.88 16.36
CA GLY A 9 -6.06 -3.71 17.57
C GLY A 9 -7.21 -4.73 17.65
N ARG A 10 -8.45 -4.30 17.39
CA ARG A 10 -9.61 -5.20 17.32
C ARG A 10 -9.46 -6.25 16.22
N MET A 11 -8.94 -5.87 15.06
CA MET A 11 -8.69 -6.79 13.95
C MET A 11 -7.72 -7.90 14.37
N LEU A 12 -6.62 -7.57 15.05
CA LEU A 12 -5.68 -8.57 15.58
C LEU A 12 -6.35 -9.46 16.64
N GLY A 13 -7.17 -8.91 17.51
CA GLY A 13 -7.93 -9.69 18.51
C GLY A 13 -8.85 -10.74 17.91
N TYR A 14 -9.43 -10.51 16.72
CA TYR A 14 -10.22 -11.51 16.00
C TYR A 14 -9.37 -12.67 15.44
N LEU A 15 -8.07 -12.52 15.35
CA LEU A 15 -7.17 -13.55 14.85
C LEU A 15 -6.60 -14.43 15.96
N GLU A 16 -6.88 -14.10 17.23
CA GLU A 16 -6.45 -14.90 18.37
C GLU A 16 -7.23 -16.22 18.43
N GLY A 17 -6.54 -17.30 18.70
CA GLY A 17 -7.14 -18.63 18.87
C GLY A 17 -7.54 -19.33 17.58
N LEU A 18 -7.19 -18.80 16.41
CA LEU A 18 -7.41 -19.47 15.14
C LEU A 18 -6.64 -20.79 15.04
N THR A 19 -7.23 -21.74 14.32
CA THR A 19 -6.70 -23.09 14.10
C THR A 19 -6.46 -23.37 12.62
N LYS A 20 -5.89 -24.51 12.29
CA LYS A 20 -5.69 -24.95 10.89
C LYS A 20 -6.99 -25.22 10.13
N GLU A 21 -8.10 -25.40 10.86
CA GLU A 21 -9.43 -25.62 10.28
C GLU A 21 -10.11 -24.32 9.88
N ASP A 22 -9.59 -23.17 10.36
CA ASP A 22 -10.17 -21.87 10.08
C ASP A 22 -9.68 -21.31 8.74
N LEU A 23 -10.49 -20.45 8.14
CA LEU A 23 -10.17 -19.67 6.94
C LEU A 23 -10.38 -18.20 7.25
N VAL A 24 -9.31 -17.43 7.08
CA VAL A 24 -9.37 -15.98 7.09
C VAL A 24 -9.52 -15.47 5.66
N LEU A 25 -10.62 -14.78 5.37
CA LEU A 25 -10.81 -14.05 4.13
C LEU A 25 -10.51 -12.57 4.39
N CYS A 26 -9.42 -12.07 3.83
CA CYS A 26 -9.00 -10.69 3.99
C CYS A 26 -9.41 -9.87 2.76
N LEU A 27 -10.13 -8.77 2.99
CA LEU A 27 -10.59 -7.85 1.93
C LEU A 27 -9.79 -6.56 2.02
N ILE A 28 -8.99 -6.26 0.98
CA ILE A 28 -8.07 -5.12 0.96
C ILE A 28 -8.37 -4.19 -0.22
N SER A 29 -8.36 -2.88 0.06
CA SER A 29 -8.42 -1.82 -0.94
C SER A 29 -7.44 -0.69 -0.60
N GLY A 30 -7.22 0.25 -1.53
CA GLY A 30 -6.20 1.29 -1.44
C GLY A 30 -6.23 2.16 -0.20
N GLY A 31 -7.39 2.55 0.30
CA GLY A 31 -7.53 3.37 1.50
C GLY A 31 -6.87 2.80 2.78
N GLY A 32 -6.61 1.48 2.80
CA GLY A 32 -5.94 0.80 3.92
C GLY A 32 -4.55 1.33 4.26
N SER A 33 -3.84 1.98 3.34
CA SER A 33 -2.53 2.58 3.63
C SER A 33 -2.58 3.64 4.74
N ALA A 34 -3.61 4.46 4.76
CA ALA A 34 -3.80 5.51 5.77
C ALA A 34 -4.63 5.02 6.97
N LEU A 35 -5.68 4.25 6.72
CA LEU A 35 -6.66 3.86 7.74
C LEU A 35 -6.19 2.70 8.62
N LEU A 36 -5.55 1.68 8.04
CA LEU A 36 -4.99 0.57 8.79
C LEU A 36 -3.64 0.97 9.38
N THR A 37 -3.65 1.41 10.62
CA THR A 37 -2.44 1.87 11.31
C THR A 37 -2.31 1.24 12.69
N LEU A 38 -1.15 0.60 12.92
CA LEU A 38 -0.73 0.15 14.23
C LEU A 38 0.80 0.24 14.25
N PRO A 39 1.41 0.98 15.19
CA PRO A 39 2.86 1.00 15.33
C PRO A 39 3.39 -0.39 15.65
N ALA A 40 4.64 -0.65 15.26
CA ALA A 40 5.37 -1.79 15.80
C ALA A 40 5.63 -1.61 17.31
N ASP A 41 5.92 -2.71 17.99
CA ASP A 41 6.16 -2.70 19.43
C ASP A 41 7.23 -1.68 19.82
N ASN A 42 7.00 -1.03 20.95
CA ASN A 42 7.86 0.01 21.52
C ASN A 42 7.98 1.31 20.69
N ILE A 43 7.19 1.48 19.65
CA ILE A 43 7.12 2.75 18.91
C ILE A 43 5.83 3.49 19.31
N PRO A 44 5.94 4.65 19.99
CA PRO A 44 4.79 5.51 20.21
C PRO A 44 4.13 5.93 18.88
N PHE A 45 2.81 5.99 18.85
CA PHE A 45 2.08 6.38 17.64
C PHE A 45 2.52 7.75 17.11
N LYS A 46 2.77 8.70 18.01
CA LYS A 46 3.25 10.04 17.68
C LYS A 46 4.61 10.02 16.96
N ASP A 47 5.51 9.14 17.37
CA ASP A 47 6.84 9.02 16.76
C ASP A 47 6.73 8.44 15.35
N LYS A 48 5.87 7.43 15.16
CA LYS A 48 5.55 6.90 13.82
C LYS A 48 4.94 7.96 12.92
N GLN A 49 4.01 8.78 13.42
CA GLN A 49 3.43 9.90 12.66
C GLN A 49 4.49 10.92 12.26
N MET A 50 5.37 11.30 13.20
CA MET A 50 6.46 12.23 12.95
C MET A 50 7.36 11.75 11.80
N VAL A 51 7.81 10.49 11.81
CA VAL A 51 8.64 9.93 10.75
C VAL A 51 7.90 9.95 9.40
N ASN A 52 6.61 9.60 9.36
CA ASN A 52 5.82 9.68 8.15
C ASN A 52 5.74 11.11 7.58
N GLU A 53 5.49 12.09 8.45
CA GLU A 53 5.44 13.51 8.04
C GLU A 53 6.80 14.00 7.52
N MET A 54 7.88 13.62 8.16
CA MET A 54 9.23 13.98 7.75
C MET A 54 9.55 13.43 6.36
N LEU A 55 9.23 12.15 6.09
CA LEU A 55 9.43 11.53 4.78
C LEU A 55 8.61 12.19 3.68
N VAL A 56 7.36 12.58 3.97
CA VAL A 56 6.53 13.32 3.00
C VAL A 56 7.10 14.72 2.76
N LYS A 57 7.49 15.43 3.82
CA LYS A 57 8.02 16.80 3.72
C LYS A 57 9.36 16.89 2.99
N CYS A 58 10.22 15.88 3.11
CA CYS A 58 11.50 15.85 2.38
C CYS A 58 11.36 15.40 0.92
N GLY A 59 10.14 15.06 0.46
CA GLY A 59 9.90 14.67 -0.93
C GLY A 59 10.35 13.25 -1.27
N ALA A 60 10.46 12.37 -0.28
CA ALA A 60 10.78 10.96 -0.52
C ALA A 60 9.74 10.32 -1.45
N PRO A 61 10.14 9.50 -2.43
CA PRO A 61 9.21 8.78 -3.29
C PRO A 61 8.37 7.79 -2.48
N ILE A 62 7.16 7.50 -2.95
CA ILE A 62 6.20 6.65 -2.24
C ILE A 62 6.74 5.25 -1.96
N SER A 63 7.60 4.72 -2.81
CA SER A 63 8.26 3.43 -2.62
C SER A 63 9.16 3.41 -1.37
N GLU A 64 9.95 4.47 -1.17
CA GLU A 64 10.81 4.62 0.01
C GLU A 64 9.99 4.86 1.28
N ILE A 65 8.97 5.74 1.19
CA ILE A 65 8.03 5.96 2.29
C ILE A 65 7.39 4.64 2.73
N ASN A 66 6.92 3.82 1.78
CA ASN A 66 6.29 2.53 2.08
C ASN A 66 7.29 1.53 2.64
N THR A 67 8.55 1.54 2.21
CA THR A 67 9.60 0.70 2.79
C THR A 67 9.74 1.01 4.28
N VAL A 68 9.91 2.27 4.67
CA VAL A 68 10.01 2.64 6.08
C VAL A 68 8.72 2.32 6.84
N ARG A 69 7.56 2.65 6.29
CA ARG A 69 6.25 2.38 6.92
C ARG A 69 6.01 0.92 7.23
N LYS A 70 6.43 0.00 6.35
CA LYS A 70 6.32 -1.44 6.58
C LYS A 70 7.13 -1.85 7.80
N HIS A 71 8.34 -1.35 7.97
CA HIS A 71 9.19 -1.70 9.11
C HIS A 71 8.76 -1.08 10.44
N LEU A 72 7.98 0.01 10.42
CA LEU A 72 7.45 0.67 11.62
C LEU A 72 6.01 0.25 11.99
N SER A 73 5.51 -0.87 11.45
CA SER A 73 4.11 -1.25 11.61
C SER A 73 3.97 -2.68 12.15
N ALA A 74 3.01 -2.90 13.03
CA ALA A 74 2.64 -4.22 13.52
C ALA A 74 1.71 -4.99 12.57
N VAL A 75 1.17 -4.34 11.52
CA VAL A 75 0.17 -4.96 10.62
C VAL A 75 0.54 -4.92 9.14
N LYS A 76 1.45 -4.03 8.72
CA LYS A 76 1.87 -3.89 7.31
C LYS A 76 3.00 -4.85 6.96
N GLY A 77 3.29 -5.00 5.66
CA GLY A 77 4.40 -5.81 5.18
C GLY A 77 4.28 -7.29 5.58
N GLY A 78 3.09 -7.86 5.49
CA GLY A 78 2.81 -9.26 5.76
C GLY A 78 2.51 -9.60 7.22
N ARG A 79 2.66 -8.67 8.16
CA ARG A 79 2.48 -8.98 9.59
C ARG A 79 1.06 -9.35 9.96
N LEU A 80 0.05 -8.71 9.34
CA LEU A 80 -1.34 -9.14 9.51
C LEU A 80 -1.53 -10.58 9.00
N GLY A 81 -0.95 -10.91 7.85
CA GLY A 81 -0.97 -12.27 7.32
C GLY A 81 -0.31 -13.28 8.25
N GLN A 82 0.80 -12.91 8.87
CA GLN A 82 1.47 -13.75 9.87
C GLN A 82 0.57 -13.99 11.10
N SER A 83 -0.15 -12.97 11.55
CA SER A 83 -1.07 -13.09 12.69
C SER A 83 -2.27 -14.01 12.40
N CYS A 84 -2.55 -14.33 11.13
CA CYS A 84 -3.59 -15.29 10.78
C CYS A 84 -3.16 -16.75 11.01
N MET A 85 -1.88 -17.03 11.24
CA MET A 85 -1.41 -18.40 11.42
C MET A 85 -1.93 -19.01 12.73
N PRO A 86 -2.29 -20.31 12.75
CA PRO A 86 -2.10 -21.30 11.69
C PRO A 86 -3.27 -21.45 10.70
N ALA A 87 -4.25 -20.54 10.71
CA ALA A 87 -5.38 -20.57 9.79
C ALA A 87 -4.95 -20.41 8.32
N ARG A 88 -5.77 -20.88 7.41
CA ARG A 88 -5.61 -20.60 5.97
C ARG A 88 -5.98 -19.16 5.70
N LEU A 89 -5.18 -18.47 4.88
CA LEU A 89 -5.42 -17.08 4.50
C LEU A 89 -5.66 -16.97 3.00
N HIS A 90 -6.75 -16.30 2.62
CA HIS A 90 -6.96 -15.83 1.24
C HIS A 90 -7.28 -14.33 1.25
N THR A 91 -6.58 -13.58 0.41
CA THR A 91 -6.75 -12.12 0.31
C THR A 91 -7.35 -11.74 -1.03
N LEU A 92 -8.46 -11.02 -1.00
CA LEU A 92 -9.06 -10.37 -2.17
C LEU A 92 -8.67 -8.89 -2.17
N ILE A 93 -8.11 -8.44 -3.30
CA ILE A 93 -7.52 -7.10 -3.42
C ILE A 93 -8.23 -6.31 -4.53
N ILE A 94 -8.64 -5.09 -4.21
CA ILE A 94 -8.97 -4.06 -5.21
C ILE A 94 -7.76 -3.14 -5.27
N SER A 95 -7.05 -3.17 -6.41
CA SER A 95 -5.83 -2.41 -6.62
C SER A 95 -6.12 -1.00 -7.12
N ASP A 96 -5.49 -0.02 -6.49
CA ASP A 96 -5.46 1.38 -6.89
C ASP A 96 -4.03 1.85 -7.26
N VAL A 97 -3.09 0.90 -7.37
CA VAL A 97 -1.69 1.19 -7.68
C VAL A 97 -1.34 0.78 -9.12
N PRO A 98 -0.52 1.55 -9.83
CA PRO A 98 -0.02 1.18 -11.15
C PRO A 98 0.72 -0.16 -11.12
N GLY A 99 0.43 -1.02 -12.10
CA GLY A 99 1.07 -2.33 -12.21
C GLY A 99 0.53 -3.41 -11.27
N ASP A 100 -0.46 -3.08 -10.45
CA ASP A 100 -1.20 -4.02 -9.60
C ASP A 100 -0.33 -4.85 -8.63
N ASP A 101 0.80 -4.29 -8.16
CA ASP A 101 1.64 -4.96 -7.16
C ASP A 101 0.90 -5.07 -5.81
N PRO A 102 0.52 -6.28 -5.36
CA PRO A 102 -0.26 -6.47 -4.15
C PRO A 102 0.51 -6.04 -2.88
N SER A 103 1.84 -5.98 -2.94
CA SER A 103 2.67 -5.54 -1.82
C SER A 103 2.59 -4.04 -1.56
N LEU A 104 2.09 -3.27 -2.52
CA LEU A 104 1.92 -1.82 -2.42
C LEU A 104 0.52 -1.44 -1.97
N VAL A 105 -0.52 -2.21 -2.35
CA VAL A 105 -1.90 -1.95 -1.93
C VAL A 105 -2.00 -2.03 -0.41
N ALA A 106 -2.47 -0.97 0.23
CA ALA A 106 -2.54 -0.81 1.69
C ALA A 106 -1.19 -1.05 2.40
N SER A 107 -0.04 -1.00 1.67
CA SER A 107 1.31 -1.39 2.12
C SER A 107 1.43 -2.88 2.48
N GLY A 108 0.70 -3.74 1.79
CA GLY A 108 0.80 -5.19 1.83
C GLY A 108 0.58 -5.83 3.20
N PRO A 109 -0.58 -5.69 3.87
CA PRO A 109 -0.77 -6.26 5.20
C PRO A 109 -0.63 -7.79 5.24
N THR A 110 -1.05 -8.44 4.16
CA THR A 110 -1.05 -9.91 4.00
C THR A 110 -0.06 -10.40 2.95
N ILE A 111 0.83 -9.53 2.47
CA ILE A 111 1.86 -9.87 1.49
C ILE A 111 3.23 -9.74 2.15
N PRO A 112 4.07 -10.79 2.15
CA PRO A 112 5.38 -10.76 2.77
C PRO A 112 6.23 -9.57 2.30
N ASN A 113 6.88 -8.90 3.24
CA ASN A 113 7.78 -7.81 2.93
C ASN A 113 9.11 -8.35 2.39
N THR A 114 9.53 -7.86 1.25
CA THR A 114 10.82 -8.23 0.63
C THR A 114 11.94 -7.24 0.94
N SER A 115 11.60 -6.06 1.48
CA SER A 115 12.61 -5.07 1.87
C SER A 115 13.23 -5.42 3.23
N LYS A 116 14.48 -5.03 3.40
CA LYS A 116 15.25 -5.25 4.63
C LYS A 116 15.17 -4.06 5.57
N VAL A 117 15.40 -4.30 6.84
CA VAL A 117 15.51 -3.20 7.83
C VAL A 117 16.65 -2.26 7.49
N SER A 118 17.75 -2.79 6.92
CA SER A 118 18.86 -1.99 6.40
C SER A 118 18.44 -0.98 5.34
N ASP A 119 17.44 -1.33 4.50
CA ASP A 119 16.93 -0.43 3.46
C ASP A 119 16.19 0.76 4.11
N ALA A 120 15.36 0.48 5.12
CA ALA A 120 14.68 1.53 5.89
C ALA A 120 15.67 2.47 6.59
N LEU A 121 16.71 1.92 7.22
CA LEU A 121 17.77 2.71 7.86
C LEU A 121 18.55 3.55 6.83
N ALA A 122 18.86 3.00 5.67
CA ALA A 122 19.54 3.72 4.60
C ALA A 122 18.71 4.90 4.07
N ILE A 123 17.40 4.68 3.84
CA ILE A 123 16.48 5.75 3.43
C ILE A 123 16.47 6.88 4.46
N LEU A 124 16.25 6.55 5.74
CA LEU A 124 16.20 7.56 6.80
C LEU A 124 17.52 8.36 6.91
N LYS A 125 18.66 7.71 6.71
CA LYS A 125 19.97 8.33 6.70
C LYS A 125 20.18 9.22 5.47
N ASN A 126 19.75 8.78 4.28
CA ASN A 126 19.93 9.53 3.03
C ASN A 126 19.25 10.91 3.06
N TYR A 127 18.12 11.02 3.78
CA TYR A 127 17.40 12.28 3.93
C TYR A 127 17.83 13.09 5.17
N ASP A 128 18.85 12.66 5.90
CA ASP A 128 19.38 13.31 7.12
C ASP A 128 18.25 13.69 8.12
N LEU A 129 17.31 12.76 8.33
CA LEU A 129 16.14 12.98 9.16
C LEU A 129 16.50 12.82 10.65
N SER A 130 15.98 13.73 11.48
CA SER A 130 16.09 13.64 12.94
C SER A 130 15.09 12.62 13.49
N ILE A 131 15.48 11.36 13.54
CA ILE A 131 14.62 10.22 13.88
C ILE A 131 14.45 10.09 15.41
N PRO A 132 13.20 9.88 15.92
CA PRO A 132 12.98 9.57 17.32
C PRO A 132 13.76 8.33 17.77
N SER A 133 14.27 8.35 19.00
CA SER A 133 15.07 7.24 19.56
C SER A 133 14.31 5.91 19.55
N SER A 134 13.02 5.92 19.89
CA SER A 134 12.15 4.74 19.85
C SER A 134 12.14 4.03 18.49
N VAL A 135 12.08 4.81 17.40
CA VAL A 135 12.10 4.29 16.02
C VAL A 135 13.48 3.74 15.68
N LEU A 136 14.54 4.47 16.05
CA LEU A 136 15.90 4.06 15.76
C LEU A 136 16.29 2.78 16.52
N GLU A 137 15.93 2.68 17.79
CA GLU A 137 16.15 1.50 18.63
C GLU A 137 15.38 0.29 18.09
N HIS A 138 14.10 0.47 17.73
CA HIS A 138 13.32 -0.59 17.11
C HIS A 138 13.98 -1.12 15.82
N LEU A 139 14.36 -0.24 14.90
CA LEU A 139 14.99 -0.66 13.64
C LEU A 139 16.34 -1.35 13.89
N LYS A 140 17.18 -0.83 14.78
CA LYS A 140 18.47 -1.46 15.13
C LYS A 140 18.29 -2.84 15.77
N GLY A 141 17.31 -2.99 16.66
CA GLY A 141 17.01 -4.28 17.30
C GLY A 141 16.52 -5.34 16.32
N LYS A 142 15.83 -4.94 15.23
CA LYS A 142 15.33 -5.84 14.19
C LYS A 142 16.35 -6.26 13.14
N VAL A 143 17.52 -5.61 13.06
CA VAL A 143 18.58 -6.02 12.13
C VAL A 143 19.08 -7.44 12.43
N GLU A 144 19.02 -7.86 13.69
CA GLU A 144 19.47 -9.18 14.14
C GLU A 144 18.39 -10.28 13.98
N GLU A 145 17.14 -9.91 13.73
CA GLU A 145 16.07 -10.89 13.51
C GLU A 145 16.21 -11.55 12.13
N LYS A 146 15.99 -12.87 12.07
CA LYS A 146 15.99 -13.60 10.80
C LYS A 146 14.99 -12.99 9.84
N GLU A 147 15.48 -12.57 8.69
CA GLU A 147 14.65 -12.02 7.60
C GLU A 147 13.64 -13.06 7.11
N GLY A 148 12.43 -12.59 6.89
CA GLY A 148 11.39 -13.31 6.18
C GLY A 148 10.24 -13.78 7.07
N LEU A 149 9.12 -13.04 6.98
CA LEU A 149 7.83 -13.57 7.43
C LEU A 149 7.45 -14.73 6.53
N SER A 150 7.45 -15.95 7.07
CA SER A 150 6.99 -17.14 6.35
C SER A 150 5.57 -17.45 6.80
N PHE A 151 4.61 -17.24 5.92
CA PHE A 151 3.24 -17.71 6.11
C PHE A 151 2.67 -18.16 4.76
N PHE A 152 1.73 -19.10 4.80
CA PHE A 152 1.05 -19.57 3.61
C PHE A 152 -0.27 -18.80 3.42
N GLY A 153 -0.24 -17.81 2.53
CA GLY A 153 -1.43 -17.08 2.13
C GLY A 153 -1.49 -17.01 0.61
N THR A 154 -2.70 -17.05 0.07
CA THR A 154 -2.96 -16.79 -1.34
C THR A 154 -3.65 -15.45 -1.50
N HIS A 155 -3.53 -14.83 -2.66
CA HIS A 155 -4.21 -13.57 -2.97
C HIS A 155 -4.74 -13.57 -4.40
N SER A 156 -5.79 -12.76 -4.61
CA SER A 156 -6.36 -12.51 -5.93
C SER A 156 -6.70 -11.02 -6.06
N ILE A 157 -6.29 -10.42 -7.16
CA ILE A 157 -6.72 -9.07 -7.53
C ILE A 157 -8.07 -9.21 -8.24
N ILE A 158 -9.13 -8.70 -7.61
CA ILE A 158 -10.51 -8.82 -8.08
C ILE A 158 -11.01 -7.55 -8.79
N GLY A 159 -10.25 -6.47 -8.70
CA GLY A 159 -10.52 -5.21 -9.37
C GLY A 159 -9.26 -4.36 -9.45
N SER A 160 -9.12 -3.63 -10.57
CA SER A 160 -8.02 -2.70 -10.78
C SER A 160 -8.43 -1.56 -11.71
N SER A 161 -7.61 -0.52 -11.80
CA SER A 161 -7.81 0.57 -12.76
C SER A 161 -7.91 0.03 -14.19
N LYS A 162 -7.07 -0.93 -14.55
CA LYS A 162 -7.06 -1.57 -15.87
C LYS A 162 -8.38 -2.29 -16.17
N THR A 163 -8.86 -3.14 -15.25
CA THR A 163 -10.12 -3.86 -15.44
C THR A 163 -11.32 -2.92 -15.53
N SER A 164 -11.33 -1.84 -14.75
CA SER A 164 -12.38 -0.81 -14.77
C SER A 164 -12.39 -0.04 -16.09
N LEU A 165 -11.23 0.34 -16.62
CA LEU A 165 -11.09 1.04 -17.90
C LEU A 165 -11.52 0.15 -19.07
N GLU A 166 -11.16 -1.13 -19.09
CA GLU A 166 -11.58 -2.06 -20.14
C GLU A 166 -13.11 -2.31 -20.09
N ALA A 167 -13.70 -2.41 -18.91
CA ALA A 167 -15.16 -2.51 -18.78
C ALA A 167 -15.87 -1.25 -19.29
N ALA A 168 -15.39 -0.06 -18.92
CA ALA A 168 -15.92 1.22 -19.39
C ALA A 168 -15.79 1.36 -20.92
N LYS A 169 -14.63 1.02 -21.49
CA LYS A 169 -14.38 1.01 -22.93
C LYS A 169 -15.34 0.06 -23.67
N SER A 170 -15.51 -1.15 -23.17
CA SER A 170 -16.44 -2.13 -23.77
C SER A 170 -17.87 -1.63 -23.72
N HIS A 171 -18.30 -1.08 -22.58
CA HIS A 171 -19.65 -0.53 -22.44
C HIS A 171 -19.90 0.63 -23.41
N ALA A 172 -19.00 1.60 -23.51
CA ALA A 172 -19.14 2.72 -24.43
C ALA A 172 -19.16 2.29 -25.91
N ARG A 173 -18.29 1.36 -26.32
CA ARG A 173 -18.29 0.80 -27.69
C ARG A 173 -19.60 0.10 -28.05
N ASN A 174 -20.21 -0.61 -27.12
CA ASN A 174 -21.52 -1.24 -27.31
C ASN A 174 -22.65 -0.21 -27.56
N HIS A 175 -22.42 1.05 -27.15
CA HIS A 175 -23.33 2.17 -27.40
C HIS A 175 -22.90 3.07 -28.61
N GLY A 176 -21.98 2.58 -29.44
CA GLY A 176 -21.50 3.31 -30.60
C GLY A 176 -20.56 4.50 -30.31
N ILE A 177 -20.02 4.56 -29.09
CA ILE A 177 -19.09 5.61 -28.70
C ILE A 177 -17.66 5.13 -28.93
N GLU A 178 -16.89 5.89 -29.68
CA GLU A 178 -15.47 5.66 -29.87
C GLU A 178 -14.69 5.99 -28.60
N VAL A 179 -13.81 5.10 -28.15
CA VAL A 179 -13.08 5.25 -26.90
C VAL A 179 -11.58 5.05 -27.10
N THR A 180 -10.82 6.01 -26.65
CA THR A 180 -9.35 5.92 -26.49
C THR A 180 -9.01 5.80 -25.03
N VAL A 181 -8.30 4.74 -24.63
CA VAL A 181 -7.75 4.58 -23.29
C VAL A 181 -6.34 5.15 -23.28
N LEU A 182 -6.11 6.17 -22.45
CA LEU A 182 -4.81 6.84 -22.35
C LEU A 182 -3.79 6.04 -21.55
N GLY A 183 -4.26 5.16 -20.64
CA GLY A 183 -3.45 4.32 -19.78
C GLY A 183 -4.07 4.14 -18.42
N ASP A 184 -3.56 3.20 -17.66
CA ASP A 184 -3.95 2.85 -16.28
C ASP A 184 -2.89 3.25 -15.23
N ALA A 185 -1.78 3.85 -15.69
CA ALA A 185 -0.64 4.24 -14.85
C ALA A 185 -0.25 5.71 -15.08
N ILE A 186 -1.25 6.60 -15.20
CA ILE A 186 -0.99 8.03 -15.35
C ILE A 186 -0.70 8.63 -13.99
N GLU A 187 0.54 9.03 -13.76
CA GLU A 187 1.02 9.64 -12.51
C GLU A 187 1.62 11.03 -12.78
N GLY A 188 1.68 11.85 -11.73
CA GLY A 188 2.28 13.16 -11.78
C GLY A 188 1.50 14.21 -10.98
N GLU A 189 1.94 15.45 -11.05
CA GLU A 189 1.26 16.57 -10.43
C GLU A 189 -0.10 16.79 -11.15
N SER A 190 -1.20 16.75 -10.40
CA SER A 190 -2.57 16.72 -10.95
C SER A 190 -2.88 17.85 -11.92
N ARG A 191 -2.38 19.06 -11.65
CA ARG A 191 -2.56 20.21 -12.54
C ARG A 191 -1.86 20.03 -13.88
N VAL A 192 -0.65 19.48 -13.88
CA VAL A 192 0.14 19.23 -15.09
C VAL A 192 -0.49 18.11 -15.90
N VAL A 193 -0.86 17.02 -15.26
CA VAL A 193 -1.55 15.89 -15.90
C VAL A 193 -2.88 16.35 -16.51
N GLY A 194 -3.68 17.11 -15.76
CA GLY A 194 -4.96 17.66 -16.26
C GLY A 194 -4.80 18.56 -17.49
N GLN A 195 -3.78 19.42 -17.50
CA GLN A 195 -3.46 20.25 -18.66
C GLN A 195 -3.06 19.42 -19.89
N ASN A 196 -2.23 18.40 -19.70
CA ASN A 196 -1.79 17.50 -20.77
C ASN A 196 -2.96 16.73 -21.39
N VAL A 197 -3.85 16.18 -20.56
CA VAL A 197 -5.06 15.48 -21.02
C VAL A 197 -5.98 16.43 -21.77
N ALA A 198 -6.22 17.65 -21.27
CA ALA A 198 -7.04 18.64 -21.94
C ALA A 198 -6.46 19.03 -23.33
N GLN A 199 -5.15 19.23 -23.43
CA GLN A 199 -4.48 19.52 -24.70
C GLN A 199 -4.62 18.37 -25.71
N LEU A 200 -4.52 17.14 -25.24
CA LEU A 200 -4.70 15.95 -26.09
C LEU A 200 -6.11 15.91 -26.69
N VAL A 201 -7.14 16.11 -25.88
CA VAL A 201 -8.54 16.15 -26.31
C VAL A 201 -8.77 17.28 -27.33
N LEU A 202 -8.20 18.47 -27.10
CA LEU A 202 -8.34 19.60 -28.02
C LEU A 202 -7.65 19.35 -29.36
N ARG A 203 -6.54 18.64 -29.40
CA ARG A 203 -5.84 18.25 -30.63
C ARG A 203 -6.66 17.23 -31.44
N GLU A 204 -7.18 16.20 -30.83
CA GLU A 204 -8.02 15.18 -31.43
C GLU A 204 -9.28 15.79 -32.05
N ASN A 205 -9.96 16.70 -31.35
CA ASN A 205 -11.14 17.38 -31.91
C ASN A 205 -10.83 18.27 -33.12
N LYS A 206 -9.66 18.89 -33.20
CA LYS A 206 -9.26 19.68 -34.36
C LYS A 206 -9.02 18.82 -35.60
N GLN A 207 -8.56 17.57 -35.44
CA GLN A 207 -8.34 16.64 -36.58
C GLN A 207 -9.63 16.05 -37.15
N LYS A 208 -10.72 16.00 -36.35
CA LYS A 208 -12.03 15.49 -36.81
C LYS A 208 -12.87 16.54 -37.54
N HIS A 209 -12.46 17.79 -37.59
CA HIS A 209 -13.15 18.92 -38.23
C HIS A 209 -12.40 19.50 -39.47
N VAL A 210 -11.41 18.78 -39.99
CA VAL A 210 -10.73 19.04 -41.25
C VAL A 210 -11.02 17.87 -42.20
#